data_417fed92d1b5909497e8437bb73bc08d
#
_entry.id   417fed92d1b5909497e8437bb73bc08d
#
_cell.length_a   1.000
_cell.length_b   1.000
_cell.length_c   1.000
_cell.angle_alpha   90.00
_cell.angle_beta   90.00
_cell.angle_gamma   90.00
#
_symmetry.space_group_name_H-M   'P 1'
#
loop_
_entity.id
_entity.type
_entity.pdbx_description
1 polymer ?
#
loop_
_entity_poly.entity_id
_entity_poly.type
_entity_poly.pdbx_seq_one_letter_code
_entity_poly.pdbx_strand_id
1 'polypeptide(L)'
;MMSVADLQQWRGINLKFFLLASGDFNSETPRMTQNEVLEIFRRSGALLEGHFILRSGRHSRQFFQCALALQQMPDVERLGVALAAKLRPLGAVTVIAPAMGGLVIGQEVARQLGLRFIFAEKEEGKLVLRRGFKISAGEKILIVEDVVTAGGRVRETIEIVRALGGVVAGVAMVVDRTNGAVDLGAPTHSLIAMLVETFEVTALPADLQKIPAVKPGSK
;
A
#
# COMPACT_ATOMS: atom_id res chain seq x y z
N MET A 1 -0.83 41.81 12.54
CA MET A 1 0.58 41.80 13.00
C MET A 1 0.53 41.61 14.51
N MET A 2 0.81 40.34 14.96
CA MET A 2 0.85 40.01 16.40
C MET A 2 2.08 40.69 17.01
N SER A 3 1.93 41.29 18.20
CA SER A 3 3.02 41.97 18.88
C SER A 3 3.99 40.99 19.57
N VAL A 4 5.22 41.47 19.82
CA VAL A 4 6.27 40.64 20.51
C VAL A 4 5.84 40.23 21.93
N ALA A 5 4.82 40.91 22.52
CA ALA A 5 4.26 40.59 23.83
C ALA A 5 3.40 39.29 23.80
N ASP A 6 2.79 38.95 22.66
CA ASP A 6 1.94 37.76 22.53
C ASP A 6 2.73 36.48 22.48
N LEU A 7 4.04 36.50 22.20
CA LEU A 7 4.95 35.37 22.15
C LEU A 7 5.48 34.93 23.52
N GLN A 8 5.31 35.74 24.57
CA GLN A 8 5.81 35.35 25.90
C GLN A 8 4.85 34.47 26.71
N GLN A 9 3.60 34.34 26.28
CA GLN A 9 2.60 33.52 26.98
C GLN A 9 2.73 32.00 26.69
N TRP A 10 3.60 31.61 25.75
CA TRP A 10 3.81 30.20 25.37
C TRP A 10 5.05 29.55 25.99
N ARG A 11 5.69 30.17 26.98
CA ARG A 11 6.88 29.62 27.68
C ARG A 11 6.58 28.50 28.66
N GLY A 12 5.36 28.00 28.75
CA GLY A 12 4.94 26.92 29.66
C GLY A 12 4.76 25.54 29.07
N ILE A 13 5.02 25.34 27.76
CA ILE A 13 4.96 23.99 27.18
C ILE A 13 6.25 23.26 27.48
N ASN A 14 6.12 22.28 28.37
CA ASN A 14 7.16 21.44 28.94
C ASN A 14 7.99 20.76 27.83
N LEU A 15 9.22 21.23 27.61
CA LEU A 15 10.19 20.69 26.64
C LEU A 15 10.52 19.21 26.88
N LYS A 16 10.00 18.60 27.95
CA LYS A 16 10.16 17.17 28.26
C LYS A 16 9.40 16.24 27.31
N PHE A 17 8.39 16.73 26.56
CA PHE A 17 7.68 15.90 25.57
C PHE A 17 8.46 15.73 24.27
N PHE A 18 9.45 16.59 23.99
CA PHE A 18 10.26 16.50 22.76
C PHE A 18 11.51 15.63 22.91
N LEU A 19 11.92 15.33 24.13
CA LEU A 19 13.12 14.52 24.43
C LEU A 19 12.84 13.03 24.64
N LEU A 20 11.57 12.60 24.60
CA LEU A 20 11.21 11.17 24.65
C LEU A 20 11.20 10.49 23.28
N ALA A 21 11.48 11.22 22.20
CA ALA A 21 11.58 10.68 20.85
C ALA A 21 13.01 10.27 20.42
N SER A 22 14.01 10.43 21.29
CA SER A 22 15.39 9.95 21.06
C SER A 22 15.69 8.67 21.85
N GLY A 23 14.71 7.80 21.97
CA GLY A 23 14.94 6.42 22.40
C GLY A 23 15.75 5.70 21.34
N ASP A 24 16.81 5.02 21.74
CA ASP A 24 17.65 4.18 20.91
C ASP A 24 16.82 3.27 20.01
N PHE A 25 16.74 3.62 18.71
CA PHE A 25 16.06 2.87 17.66
C PHE A 25 16.84 1.60 17.27
N ASN A 26 17.49 0.97 18.23
CA ASN A 26 18.24 -0.27 18.05
C ASN A 26 17.49 -1.50 18.59
N SER A 27 16.19 -1.39 18.82
CA SER A 27 15.33 -2.56 19.01
C SER A 27 14.96 -3.10 17.62
N GLU A 28 15.29 -4.35 17.34
CA GLU A 28 14.80 -5.09 16.16
C GLU A 28 13.31 -4.85 16.03
N THR A 29 12.91 -4.03 15.04
CA THR A 29 11.49 -3.83 14.73
C THR A 29 10.92 -5.22 14.42
N PRO A 30 9.93 -5.72 15.17
CA PRO A 30 9.43 -7.07 14.98
C PRO A 30 9.04 -7.27 13.52
N ARG A 31 9.75 -8.15 12.82
CA ARG A 31 9.42 -8.48 11.43
C ARG A 31 8.12 -9.26 11.43
N MET A 32 7.05 -8.62 10.97
CA MET A 32 5.79 -9.31 10.77
C MET A 32 5.97 -10.45 9.77
N THR A 33 5.60 -11.66 10.16
CA THR A 33 5.64 -12.84 9.30
C THR A 33 4.47 -12.84 8.32
N GLN A 34 4.58 -13.59 7.22
CA GLN A 34 3.47 -13.75 6.28
C GLN A 34 2.21 -14.33 6.95
N ASN A 35 2.38 -15.26 7.90
CA ASN A 35 1.26 -15.86 8.64
C ASN A 35 0.52 -14.81 9.48
N GLU A 36 1.23 -13.91 10.17
CA GLU A 36 0.59 -12.84 10.93
C GLU A 36 -0.20 -11.87 10.03
N VAL A 37 0.32 -11.59 8.84
CA VAL A 37 -0.42 -10.79 7.85
C VAL A 37 -1.67 -11.55 7.37
N LEU A 38 -1.54 -12.83 7.04
CA LEU A 38 -2.68 -13.68 6.63
C LEU A 38 -3.76 -13.77 7.72
N GLU A 39 -3.37 -13.83 9.00
CA GLU A 39 -4.32 -13.81 10.12
C GLU A 39 -5.12 -12.49 10.18
N ILE A 40 -4.48 -11.35 9.91
CA ILE A 40 -5.19 -10.06 9.77
C ILE A 40 -6.25 -10.18 8.67
N PHE A 41 -5.88 -10.72 7.51
CA PHE A 41 -6.80 -10.86 6.37
C PHE A 41 -7.94 -11.86 6.64
N ARG A 42 -7.68 -12.97 7.32
CA ARG A 42 -8.70 -13.97 7.68
C ARG A 42 -9.71 -13.41 8.68
N ARG A 43 -9.24 -12.86 9.81
CA ARG A 43 -10.13 -12.33 10.87
C ARG A 43 -10.91 -11.09 10.46
N SER A 44 -10.41 -10.30 9.52
CA SER A 44 -11.14 -9.16 8.95
C SER A 44 -12.10 -9.54 7.83
N GLY A 45 -12.14 -10.81 7.41
CA GLY A 45 -12.89 -11.24 6.22
C GLY A 45 -12.31 -10.71 4.89
N ALA A 46 -11.07 -10.22 4.89
CA ALA A 46 -10.41 -9.70 3.70
C ALA A 46 -9.86 -10.79 2.77
N LEU A 47 -9.60 -11.98 3.29
CA LEU A 47 -9.30 -13.18 2.51
C LEU A 47 -10.53 -14.08 2.50
N LEU A 48 -11.14 -14.20 1.33
CA LEU A 48 -12.29 -15.07 1.11
C LEU A 48 -11.84 -16.33 0.38
N GLU A 49 -12.40 -17.48 0.79
CA GLU A 49 -12.22 -18.77 0.13
C GLU A 49 -13.56 -19.24 -0.45
N GLY A 50 -13.56 -19.78 -1.68
CA GLY A 50 -14.75 -20.17 -2.40
C GLY A 50 -14.55 -20.15 -3.91
N HIS A 51 -15.61 -19.90 -4.67
CA HIS A 51 -15.55 -19.76 -6.12
C HIS A 51 -15.85 -18.32 -6.53
N PHE A 52 -14.83 -17.62 -7.04
CA PHE A 52 -14.92 -16.20 -7.35
C PHE A 52 -14.67 -15.94 -8.84
N ILE A 53 -15.45 -15.02 -9.42
CA ILE A 53 -15.21 -14.44 -10.74
C ILE A 53 -14.42 -13.15 -10.54
N LEU A 54 -13.20 -13.12 -11.03
CA LEU A 54 -12.31 -11.97 -10.93
C LEU A 54 -12.69 -10.88 -11.96
N ARG A 55 -12.11 -9.70 -11.80
CA ARG A 55 -12.34 -8.58 -12.75
C ARG A 55 -11.91 -8.89 -14.18
N SER A 56 -10.93 -9.78 -14.36
CA SER A 56 -10.47 -10.28 -15.66
C SER A 56 -11.43 -11.27 -16.33
N GLY A 57 -12.50 -11.69 -15.65
CA GLY A 57 -13.38 -12.79 -16.08
C GLY A 57 -12.86 -14.17 -15.70
N ARG A 58 -11.62 -14.30 -15.25
CA ARG A 58 -11.08 -15.57 -14.76
C ARG A 58 -11.69 -15.94 -13.42
N HIS A 59 -11.67 -17.22 -13.09
CA HIS A 59 -12.16 -17.78 -11.84
C HIS A 59 -11.02 -18.05 -10.86
N SER A 60 -11.28 -17.99 -9.55
CA SER A 60 -10.31 -18.26 -8.52
C SER A 60 -10.96 -18.89 -7.28
N ARG A 61 -10.16 -19.66 -6.51
CA ARG A 61 -10.55 -20.16 -5.18
C ARG A 61 -10.46 -19.10 -4.09
N GLN A 62 -9.73 -18.03 -4.35
CA GLN A 62 -9.44 -17.00 -3.34
C GLN A 62 -9.69 -15.60 -3.91
N PHE A 63 -10.18 -14.73 -3.04
CA PHE A 63 -10.38 -13.32 -3.34
C PHE A 63 -9.87 -12.46 -2.18
N PHE A 64 -9.05 -11.45 -2.50
CA PHE A 64 -8.56 -10.48 -1.52
C PHE A 64 -9.37 -9.19 -1.62
N GLN A 65 -10.06 -8.83 -0.54
CA GLN A 65 -10.75 -7.54 -0.37
C GLN A 65 -9.97 -6.71 0.66
N CYS A 66 -8.84 -6.16 0.24
CA CYS A 66 -7.90 -5.48 1.12
C CYS A 66 -8.54 -4.36 1.94
N ALA A 67 -9.55 -3.67 1.42
CA ALA A 67 -10.27 -2.63 2.15
C ALA A 67 -10.86 -3.13 3.49
N LEU A 68 -11.24 -4.41 3.61
CA LEU A 68 -11.73 -4.98 4.86
C LEU A 68 -10.62 -5.16 5.91
N ALA A 69 -9.40 -5.43 5.51
CA ALA A 69 -8.25 -5.43 6.42
C ALA A 69 -7.85 -3.99 6.79
N LEU A 70 -7.87 -3.10 5.80
CA LEU A 70 -7.40 -1.72 5.95
C LEU A 70 -8.43 -0.76 6.59
N GLN A 71 -9.61 -1.23 7.00
CA GLN A 71 -10.56 -0.45 7.80
C GLN A 71 -10.21 -0.43 9.29
N GLN A 72 -9.38 -1.36 9.76
CA GLN A 72 -8.97 -1.48 11.16
C GLN A 72 -7.63 -0.76 11.37
N MET A 73 -7.67 0.44 11.95
CA MET A 73 -6.48 1.29 12.09
C MET A 73 -5.32 0.63 12.86
N PRO A 74 -5.56 -0.16 13.93
CA PRO A 74 -4.46 -0.89 14.59
C PRO A 74 -3.75 -1.89 13.66
N ASP A 75 -4.47 -2.51 12.73
CA ASP A 75 -3.88 -3.41 11.74
C ASP A 75 -3.16 -2.64 10.63
N VAL A 76 -3.74 -1.52 10.18
CA VAL A 76 -3.09 -0.61 9.23
C VAL A 76 -1.74 -0.14 9.79
N GLU A 77 -1.67 0.25 11.06
CA GLU A 77 -0.42 0.65 11.71
C GLU A 77 0.60 -0.48 11.71
N ARG A 78 0.21 -1.70 12.11
CA ARG A 78 1.11 -2.87 12.11
C ARG A 78 1.64 -3.20 10.71
N LEU A 79 0.78 -3.18 9.70
CA LEU A 79 1.15 -3.41 8.30
C LEU A 79 2.06 -2.28 7.78
N GLY A 80 1.74 -1.04 8.12
CA GLY A 80 2.54 0.13 7.75
C GLY A 80 3.94 0.12 8.35
N VAL A 81 4.07 -0.21 9.64
CA VAL A 81 5.37 -0.40 10.32
C VAL A 81 6.20 -1.47 9.61
N ALA A 82 5.59 -2.63 9.30
CA ALA A 82 6.28 -3.74 8.65
C ALA A 82 6.75 -3.40 7.22
N LEU A 83 5.95 -2.66 6.44
CA LEU A 83 6.37 -2.16 5.13
C LEU A 83 7.45 -1.07 5.26
N ALA A 84 7.26 -0.10 6.15
CA ALA A 84 8.21 0.99 6.36
C ALA A 84 9.61 0.47 6.72
N ALA A 85 9.70 -0.59 7.53
CA ALA A 85 10.98 -1.22 7.88
C ALA A 85 11.74 -1.73 6.64
N LYS A 86 11.02 -2.28 5.64
CA LYS A 86 11.62 -2.74 4.37
C LYS A 86 12.03 -1.59 3.45
N LEU A 87 11.35 -0.44 3.54
CA LEU A 87 11.46 0.66 2.60
C LEU A 87 12.43 1.76 3.06
N ARG A 88 12.69 1.86 4.37
CA ARG A 88 13.58 2.88 4.96
C ARG A 88 14.95 2.97 4.27
N PRO A 89 15.63 1.84 3.91
CA PRO A 89 16.95 1.90 3.26
C PRO A 89 16.94 2.52 1.85
N LEU A 90 15.77 2.66 1.21
CA LEU A 90 15.65 3.17 -0.17
C LEU A 90 15.83 4.70 -0.26
N GLY A 91 15.79 5.41 0.86
CA GLY A 91 16.08 6.85 0.95
C GLY A 91 15.11 7.72 0.14
N ALA A 92 13.85 7.32 0.06
CA ALA A 92 12.81 8.13 -0.55
C ALA A 92 12.42 9.33 0.32
N VAL A 93 11.80 10.33 -0.30
CA VAL A 93 11.31 11.54 0.38
C VAL A 93 9.80 11.73 0.21
N THR A 94 9.17 10.98 -0.67
CA THR A 94 7.74 11.03 -0.93
C THR A 94 7.20 9.61 -1.15
N VAL A 95 5.98 9.39 -0.68
CA VAL A 95 5.16 8.22 -1.02
C VAL A 95 4.04 8.67 -1.94
N ILE A 96 3.81 7.92 -3.02
CA ILE A 96 2.65 8.06 -3.89
C ILE A 96 1.84 6.76 -3.89
N ALA A 97 0.51 6.88 -3.85
CA ALA A 97 -0.39 5.73 -3.96
C ALA A 97 -1.42 5.94 -5.07
N PRO A 98 -1.77 4.90 -5.85
CA PRO A 98 -2.93 4.97 -6.73
C PRO A 98 -4.23 4.88 -5.92
N ALA A 99 -5.16 5.80 -6.18
CA ALA A 99 -6.47 5.74 -5.55
C ALA A 99 -7.32 4.61 -6.20
N MET A 100 -8.18 3.94 -5.40
CA MET A 100 -8.49 4.11 -3.99
C MET A 100 -7.71 3.14 -3.08
N GLY A 101 -7.36 1.92 -3.57
CA GLY A 101 -6.85 0.82 -2.76
C GLY A 101 -5.61 1.20 -1.95
N GLY A 102 -4.64 1.81 -2.60
CA GLY A 102 -3.37 2.17 -1.99
C GLY A 102 -3.42 3.34 -0.98
N LEU A 103 -4.54 4.10 -0.90
CA LEU A 103 -4.56 5.34 -0.11
C LEU A 103 -4.27 5.11 1.37
N VAL A 104 -4.97 4.16 1.99
CA VAL A 104 -4.88 3.95 3.44
C VAL A 104 -3.49 3.46 3.83
N ILE A 105 -3.01 2.42 3.16
CA ILE A 105 -1.68 1.86 3.47
C ILE A 105 -0.55 2.79 3.01
N GLY A 106 -0.71 3.51 1.90
CA GLY A 106 0.27 4.47 1.42
C GLY A 106 0.45 5.65 2.38
N GLN A 107 -0.66 6.20 2.88
CA GLN A 107 -0.64 7.25 3.90
C GLN A 107 0.03 6.76 5.18
N GLU A 108 -0.28 5.55 5.61
CA GLU A 108 0.32 5.00 6.82
C GLU A 108 1.83 4.74 6.66
N VAL A 109 2.27 4.18 5.53
CA VAL A 109 3.70 4.02 5.24
C VAL A 109 4.42 5.37 5.24
N ALA A 110 3.83 6.40 4.64
CA ALA A 110 4.39 7.75 4.66
C ALA A 110 4.52 8.29 6.08
N ARG A 111 3.48 8.10 6.93
CA ARG A 111 3.48 8.48 8.34
C ARG A 111 4.63 7.78 9.12
N GLN A 112 4.79 6.47 8.92
CA GLN A 112 5.83 5.68 9.60
C GLN A 112 7.25 6.04 9.15
N LEU A 113 7.41 6.52 7.93
CA LEU A 113 8.69 6.98 7.40
C LEU A 113 8.96 8.47 7.65
N GLY A 114 7.95 9.24 8.07
CA GLY A 114 8.02 10.70 8.20
C GLY A 114 8.12 11.41 6.85
N LEU A 115 7.48 10.85 5.80
CA LEU A 115 7.56 11.34 4.42
C LEU A 115 6.29 12.08 3.99
N ARG A 116 6.44 12.88 2.94
CA ARG A 116 5.31 13.47 2.22
C ARG A 116 4.46 12.38 1.58
N PHE A 117 3.13 12.53 1.64
CA PHE A 117 2.18 11.65 0.96
C PHE A 117 1.41 12.38 -0.14
N ILE A 118 1.35 11.78 -1.32
CA ILE A 118 0.52 12.22 -2.45
C ILE A 118 -0.18 11.01 -3.07
N PHE A 119 -1.15 11.22 -3.94
CA PHE A 119 -1.83 10.14 -4.63
C PHE A 119 -2.21 10.49 -6.07
N ALA A 120 -2.28 9.47 -6.90
CA ALA A 120 -2.85 9.54 -8.25
C ALA A 120 -4.29 9.04 -8.22
N GLU A 121 -5.19 9.73 -8.88
CA GLU A 121 -6.61 9.38 -8.95
C GLU A 121 -7.06 9.16 -10.40
N LYS A 122 -8.16 8.43 -10.61
CA LYS A 122 -8.69 8.21 -11.94
C LYS A 122 -9.44 9.43 -12.47
N GLU A 123 -9.07 9.83 -13.68
CA GLU A 123 -9.79 10.77 -14.52
C GLU A 123 -9.93 10.15 -15.91
N GLU A 124 -11.15 10.04 -16.43
CA GLU A 124 -11.44 9.44 -17.74
C GLU A 124 -10.78 8.06 -17.96
N GLY A 125 -10.71 7.25 -16.90
CA GLY A 125 -10.16 5.89 -16.93
C GLY A 125 -8.67 5.75 -16.71
N LYS A 126 -7.89 6.84 -16.77
CA LYS A 126 -6.44 6.86 -16.54
C LYS A 126 -6.09 7.41 -15.17
N LEU A 127 -4.96 6.99 -14.62
CA LEU A 127 -4.42 7.62 -13.41
C LEU A 127 -3.75 8.95 -13.77
N VAL A 128 -4.03 9.98 -12.97
CA VAL A 128 -3.44 11.31 -13.13
C VAL A 128 -3.07 11.89 -11.77
N LEU A 129 -2.04 12.75 -11.74
CA LEU A 129 -1.68 13.51 -10.56
C LEU A 129 -2.43 14.84 -10.57
N ARG A 130 -3.29 15.05 -9.56
CA ARG A 130 -4.15 16.24 -9.46
C ARG A 130 -3.91 17.00 -8.15
N ARG A 131 -4.89 17.86 -7.78
CA ARG A 131 -4.96 18.60 -6.49
C ARG A 131 -3.75 19.47 -6.21
N GLY A 132 -3.06 19.91 -7.27
CA GLY A 132 -1.87 20.74 -7.14
C GLY A 132 -0.64 19.99 -6.63
N PHE A 133 -0.68 18.66 -6.55
CA PHE A 133 0.52 17.88 -6.25
C PHE A 133 1.57 18.06 -7.34
N LYS A 134 2.82 18.18 -6.91
CA LYS A 134 3.98 18.32 -7.80
C LYS A 134 5.04 17.30 -7.42
N ILE A 135 5.78 16.85 -8.41
CA ILE A 135 6.97 16.01 -8.27
C ILE A 135 8.13 16.82 -8.83
N SER A 136 9.20 16.94 -8.06
CA SER A 136 10.39 17.65 -8.48
C SER A 136 11.32 16.72 -9.28
N ALA A 137 12.12 17.28 -10.19
CA ALA A 137 13.12 16.50 -10.91
C ALA A 137 14.11 15.85 -9.91
N GLY A 138 14.37 14.55 -10.10
CA GLY A 138 15.23 13.75 -9.23
C GLY A 138 14.61 13.36 -7.87
N GLU A 139 13.37 13.74 -7.57
CA GLU A 139 12.71 13.39 -6.33
C GLU A 139 12.54 11.87 -6.20
N LYS A 140 13.09 11.28 -5.14
CA LYS A 140 12.99 9.84 -4.86
C LYS A 140 11.64 9.49 -4.25
N ILE A 141 10.88 8.64 -4.92
CA ILE A 141 9.49 8.35 -4.62
C ILE A 141 9.27 6.85 -4.42
N LEU A 142 8.56 6.49 -3.36
CA LEU A 142 8.00 5.15 -3.15
C LEU A 142 6.58 5.10 -3.70
N ILE A 143 6.27 4.03 -4.42
CA ILE A 143 4.90 3.73 -4.84
C ILE A 143 4.35 2.66 -3.89
N VAL A 144 3.18 2.90 -3.28
CA VAL A 144 2.57 1.98 -2.33
C VAL A 144 1.16 1.62 -2.78
N GLU A 145 0.88 0.31 -2.86
CA GLU A 145 -0.44 -0.23 -3.23
C GLU A 145 -0.90 -1.25 -2.16
N ASP A 146 -2.18 -1.55 -2.11
CA ASP A 146 -2.71 -2.59 -1.23
C ASP A 146 -2.47 -4.00 -1.80
N VAL A 147 -2.79 -4.22 -3.07
CA VAL A 147 -2.62 -5.51 -3.75
C VAL A 147 -2.17 -5.33 -5.20
N VAL A 148 -1.17 -6.12 -5.58
CA VAL A 148 -0.72 -6.21 -6.97
C VAL A 148 -1.15 -7.54 -7.58
N THR A 149 -1.78 -7.45 -8.76
CA THR A 149 -2.12 -8.58 -9.62
C THR A 149 -1.30 -8.51 -10.91
N ALA A 150 -1.83 -7.99 -12.01
CA ALA A 150 -1.08 -7.75 -13.25
C ALA A 150 -0.17 -6.50 -13.21
N GLY A 151 -0.24 -5.70 -12.14
CA GLY A 151 0.61 -4.52 -11.95
C GLY A 151 0.23 -3.28 -12.77
N GLY A 152 -0.91 -3.27 -13.46
CA GLY A 152 -1.27 -2.17 -14.36
C GLY A 152 -1.30 -0.80 -13.68
N ARG A 153 -1.98 -0.67 -12.53
CA ARG A 153 -2.03 0.61 -11.80
C ARG A 153 -0.67 1.09 -11.30
N VAL A 154 0.16 0.15 -10.86
CA VAL A 154 1.52 0.47 -10.42
C VAL A 154 2.35 0.97 -11.58
N ARG A 155 2.25 0.33 -12.77
CA ARG A 155 2.96 0.80 -13.98
C ARG A 155 2.50 2.18 -14.41
N GLU A 156 1.17 2.44 -14.43
CA GLU A 156 0.65 3.80 -14.69
C GLU A 156 1.23 4.82 -13.71
N THR A 157 1.34 4.46 -12.41
CA THR A 157 1.92 5.35 -11.39
C THR A 157 3.42 5.56 -11.60
N ILE A 158 4.17 4.52 -12.00
CA ILE A 158 5.60 4.61 -12.37
C ILE A 158 5.78 5.58 -13.54
N GLU A 159 4.92 5.48 -14.56
CA GLU A 159 4.94 6.36 -15.73
C GLU A 159 4.69 7.82 -15.34
N ILE A 160 3.71 8.10 -14.46
CA ILE A 160 3.44 9.45 -13.93
C ILE A 160 4.68 10.01 -13.22
N VAL A 161 5.29 9.24 -12.33
CA VAL A 161 6.48 9.67 -11.59
C VAL A 161 7.62 10.01 -12.54
N ARG A 162 7.91 9.11 -13.49
CA ARG A 162 9.00 9.29 -14.47
C ARG A 162 8.74 10.45 -15.43
N ALA A 163 7.51 10.59 -15.93
CA ALA A 163 7.13 11.68 -16.83
C ALA A 163 7.29 13.07 -16.19
N LEU A 164 7.15 13.15 -14.86
CA LEU A 164 7.37 14.38 -14.11
C LEU A 164 8.82 14.56 -13.63
N GLY A 165 9.75 13.69 -14.07
CA GLY A 165 11.16 13.77 -13.71
C GLY A 165 11.52 13.16 -12.35
N GLY A 166 10.59 12.51 -11.66
CA GLY A 166 10.86 11.81 -10.40
C GLY A 166 11.60 10.48 -10.61
N VAL A 167 12.20 9.99 -9.55
CA VAL A 167 12.91 8.70 -9.50
C VAL A 167 12.14 7.72 -8.65
N VAL A 168 11.71 6.59 -9.22
CA VAL A 168 11.06 5.53 -8.46
C VAL A 168 12.11 4.80 -7.63
N ALA A 169 12.10 5.02 -6.31
CA ALA A 169 13.00 4.38 -5.36
C ALA A 169 12.61 2.92 -5.08
N GLY A 170 11.32 2.63 -5.15
CA GLY A 170 10.78 1.27 -4.99
C GLY A 170 9.26 1.24 -5.03
N VAL A 171 8.74 0.03 -5.14
CA VAL A 171 7.31 -0.29 -5.10
C VAL A 171 7.05 -1.16 -3.87
N ALA A 172 5.99 -0.87 -3.12
CA ALA A 172 5.57 -1.70 -2.00
C ALA A 172 4.09 -2.03 -2.08
N MET A 173 3.72 -3.20 -1.55
CA MET A 173 2.35 -3.64 -1.44
C MET A 173 2.15 -4.54 -0.22
N VAL A 174 0.92 -4.61 0.27
CA VAL A 174 0.60 -5.59 1.32
C VAL A 174 0.59 -6.99 0.72
N VAL A 175 -0.10 -7.18 -0.41
CA VAL A 175 -0.24 -8.49 -1.06
C VAL A 175 0.28 -8.45 -2.50
N ASP A 176 1.29 -9.26 -2.77
CA ASP A 176 1.68 -9.62 -4.14
C ASP A 176 1.04 -10.95 -4.52
N ARG A 177 0.06 -10.91 -5.42
CA ARG A 177 -0.65 -12.11 -5.91
C ARG A 177 0.05 -12.82 -7.05
N THR A 178 1.21 -12.35 -7.44
CA THR A 178 2.00 -12.93 -8.55
C THR A 178 3.16 -13.76 -8.05
N ASN A 179 3.42 -13.75 -6.75
CA ASN A 179 4.60 -14.34 -6.13
C ASN A 179 5.92 -13.88 -6.79
N GLY A 180 6.00 -12.58 -7.10
CA GLY A 180 7.17 -11.97 -7.72
C GLY A 180 7.29 -12.16 -9.24
N ALA A 181 6.30 -12.79 -9.90
CA ALA A 181 6.37 -13.06 -11.33
C ALA A 181 6.21 -11.80 -12.22
N VAL A 182 5.68 -10.70 -11.68
CA VAL A 182 5.51 -9.45 -12.42
C VAL A 182 6.68 -8.53 -12.18
N ASP A 183 7.48 -8.29 -13.21
CA ASP A 183 8.49 -7.24 -13.21
C ASP A 183 7.81 -5.87 -13.36
N LEU A 184 8.01 -5.01 -12.37
CA LEU A 184 7.53 -3.63 -12.35
C LEU A 184 8.60 -2.62 -12.77
N GLY A 185 9.81 -3.07 -13.08
CA GLY A 185 10.93 -2.20 -13.46
C GLY A 185 11.45 -1.32 -12.32
N ALA A 186 11.25 -1.75 -11.05
CA ALA A 186 11.72 -1.10 -9.84
C ALA A 186 11.85 -2.11 -8.71
N PRO A 187 12.70 -1.87 -7.68
CA PRO A 187 12.76 -2.71 -6.49
C PRO A 187 11.38 -2.90 -5.86
N THR A 188 10.97 -4.15 -5.64
CA THR A 188 9.61 -4.48 -5.19
C THR A 188 9.63 -5.18 -3.84
N HIS A 189 8.74 -4.76 -2.94
CA HIS A 189 8.61 -5.26 -1.58
C HIS A 189 7.16 -5.57 -1.25
N SER A 190 6.89 -6.75 -0.70
CA SER A 190 5.56 -7.14 -0.22
C SER A 190 5.62 -7.70 1.20
N LEU A 191 4.48 -7.72 1.89
CA LEU A 191 4.33 -8.43 3.16
C LEU A 191 3.91 -9.88 2.93
N ILE A 192 3.03 -10.10 1.93
CA ILE A 192 2.65 -11.44 1.45
C ILE A 192 3.02 -11.52 -0.03
N ALA A 193 3.74 -12.57 -0.40
CA ALA A 193 3.92 -12.98 -1.78
C ALA A 193 3.32 -14.38 -1.95
N MET A 194 2.29 -14.50 -2.77
CA MET A 194 1.63 -15.79 -3.01
C MET A 194 1.03 -15.85 -4.40
N LEU A 195 1.19 -16.98 -5.05
CA LEU A 195 0.51 -17.25 -6.31
C LEU A 195 -0.97 -17.55 -6.03
N VAL A 196 -1.86 -16.69 -6.52
CA VAL A 196 -3.29 -16.96 -6.49
C VAL A 196 -3.68 -17.59 -7.81
N GLU A 197 -4.01 -18.88 -7.77
CA GLU A 197 -4.42 -19.62 -8.96
C GLU A 197 -5.68 -19.00 -9.60
N THR A 198 -5.64 -18.91 -10.91
CA THR A 198 -6.79 -18.44 -11.70
C THR A 198 -7.06 -19.39 -12.87
N PHE A 199 -8.32 -19.58 -13.18
CA PHE A 199 -8.80 -20.56 -14.17
C PHE A 199 -9.66 -19.88 -15.22
N GLU A 200 -9.56 -20.35 -16.45
CA GLU A 200 -10.55 -19.99 -17.49
C GLU A 200 -11.87 -20.71 -17.19
N VAL A 201 -13.00 -20.11 -17.60
CA VAL A 201 -14.35 -20.69 -17.42
C VAL A 201 -14.46 -22.07 -18.08
N THR A 202 -13.75 -22.30 -19.19
CA THR A 202 -13.72 -23.55 -19.94
C THR A 202 -12.82 -24.64 -19.32
N ALA A 203 -12.00 -24.26 -18.31
CA ALA A 203 -11.02 -25.14 -17.66
C ALA A 203 -11.13 -25.07 -16.13
N LEU A 204 -12.36 -25.02 -15.61
CA LEU A 204 -12.61 -24.99 -14.17
C LEU A 204 -12.27 -26.35 -13.53
N PRO A 205 -11.53 -26.36 -12.41
CA PRO A 205 -11.34 -27.55 -11.59
C PRO A 205 -12.67 -28.11 -11.08
N ALA A 206 -12.74 -29.42 -10.89
CA ALA A 206 -13.98 -30.14 -10.52
C ALA A 206 -14.58 -29.67 -9.18
N ASP A 207 -13.76 -29.21 -8.25
CA ASP A 207 -14.20 -28.62 -6.97
C ASP A 207 -14.94 -27.29 -7.19
N LEU A 208 -14.41 -26.42 -8.04
CA LEU A 208 -15.04 -25.12 -8.34
C LEU A 208 -16.33 -25.28 -9.14
N GLN A 209 -16.43 -26.28 -10.00
CA GLN A 209 -17.67 -26.55 -10.77
C GLN A 209 -18.87 -26.82 -9.87
N LYS A 210 -18.64 -27.30 -8.64
CA LYS A 210 -19.69 -27.65 -7.66
C LYS A 210 -20.12 -26.49 -6.77
N ILE A 211 -19.40 -25.38 -6.81
CA ILE A 211 -19.65 -24.20 -5.97
C ILE A 211 -20.19 -23.08 -6.85
N PRO A 212 -21.33 -22.46 -6.50
CA PRO A 212 -21.83 -21.28 -7.22
C PRO A 212 -20.77 -20.17 -7.25
N ALA A 213 -20.51 -19.63 -8.45
CA ALA A 213 -19.55 -18.57 -8.62
C ALA A 213 -20.11 -17.22 -8.13
N VAL A 214 -19.32 -16.49 -7.35
CA VAL A 214 -19.66 -15.16 -6.83
C VAL A 214 -18.70 -14.14 -7.45
N LYS A 215 -19.22 -12.96 -7.82
CA LYS A 215 -18.42 -11.82 -8.27
C LYS A 215 -18.32 -10.79 -7.16
N PRO A 216 -17.31 -10.87 -6.28
CA PRO A 216 -17.11 -9.90 -5.22
C PRO A 216 -16.52 -8.60 -5.78
N GLY A 217 -16.62 -7.53 -4.99
CA GLY A 217 -16.08 -6.21 -5.32
C GLY A 217 -17.15 -5.14 -5.41
N SER A 218 -16.73 -3.89 -5.57
CA SER A 218 -17.65 -2.77 -5.79
C SER A 218 -18.46 -2.97 -7.07
N LYS A 219 -19.77 -2.92 -6.91
CA LYS A 219 -20.71 -2.83 -8.04
C LYS A 219 -20.52 -1.52 -8.79
#